data_48915b6e90247a4c572a7eb884bc4a40
#
_entry.id   48915b6e90247a4c572a7eb884bc4a40
#
_cell.length_a   1.000
_cell.length_b   1.000
_cell.length_c   1.000
_cell.angle_alpha   90.00
_cell.angle_beta   90.00
_cell.angle_gamma   90.00
#
_symmetry.space_group_name_H-M   'P 1'
#
loop_
_entity.id
_entity.type
_entity.pdbx_description
1 polymer ?
#
loop_
_entity_poly.entity_id
_entity_poly.type
_entity_poly.pdbx_seq_one_letter_code
_entity_poly.pdbx_strand_id
1 'polypeptide(L)'
;MHVMAGVMLDTLGRVLLAQRPPGKHLAGLWEFPGGKLEAGESPGSGLVRELREELGVEAAVSEPLIRVPWRYGERSLLLDARMVRRWQGEPLSLEGQALQWCEPSSVDLSILAPADRPILRALQLPPLYPITPADVPPEAFVAWQQRLGTAIESGQRLILLRFPLWSLERVRELAAGLLPLARAHDAQMLLSGDIEGALALGTGVGVQLKAHQLASLAGRPLPLQQCIGASCHDGQELVRASSLADFATLSPVSATASHPETAPLGWPAFQDMVEAASVPVYALGGMRTADASVARLAGGQGVAGIRGFW
;
A
#
# COMPACT_ATOMS: atom_id res chain seq x y z
N MET A 1 17.41 -10.04 -11.56
CA MET A 1 18.27 -9.79 -10.38
C MET A 1 17.37 -9.76 -9.16
N HIS A 2 17.72 -10.50 -8.08
CA HIS A 2 16.97 -10.49 -6.82
C HIS A 2 17.70 -9.58 -5.83
N VAL A 3 17.00 -8.62 -5.25
CA VAL A 3 17.53 -7.61 -4.33
C VAL A 3 16.71 -7.65 -3.05
N MET A 4 17.37 -7.68 -1.92
CA MET A 4 16.75 -7.67 -0.60
C MET A 4 16.64 -6.24 -0.09
N ALA A 5 15.54 -5.92 0.59
CA ALA A 5 15.34 -4.64 1.27
C ALA A 5 14.92 -4.86 2.73
N GLY A 6 15.62 -4.26 3.66
CA GLY A 6 15.35 -4.35 5.09
C GLY A 6 14.48 -3.20 5.58
N VAL A 7 13.25 -3.48 5.94
CA VAL A 7 12.35 -2.50 6.57
C VAL A 7 12.61 -2.54 8.08
N MET A 8 13.65 -1.80 8.50
CA MET A 8 14.06 -1.69 9.89
C MET A 8 13.14 -0.71 10.62
N LEU A 9 12.41 -1.20 11.63
CA LEU A 9 11.55 -0.37 12.48
C LEU A 9 12.10 -0.31 13.89
N ASP A 10 12.38 0.89 14.37
CA ASP A 10 12.78 1.11 15.76
C ASP A 10 11.60 1.01 16.73
N THR A 11 11.87 1.16 18.03
CA THR A 11 10.87 1.08 19.10
C THR A 11 9.86 2.24 19.08
N LEU A 12 10.14 3.31 18.33
CA LEU A 12 9.23 4.43 18.11
C LEU A 12 8.42 4.29 16.83
N GLY A 13 8.62 3.18 16.06
CA GLY A 13 7.94 2.95 14.79
C GLY A 13 8.55 3.71 13.61
N ARG A 14 9.73 4.33 13.78
CA ARG A 14 10.43 5.00 12.69
C ARG A 14 11.16 3.98 11.81
N VAL A 15 11.23 4.24 10.53
CA VAL A 15 11.93 3.41 9.54
C VAL A 15 13.29 4.00 9.22
N LEU A 16 14.30 3.12 9.07
CA LEU A 16 15.63 3.51 8.61
C LEU A 16 15.67 3.57 7.09
N LEU A 17 16.11 4.71 6.55
CA LEU A 17 16.40 4.90 5.14
C LEU A 17 17.88 5.21 4.95
N ALA A 18 18.44 4.76 3.81
CA ALA A 18 19.80 5.02 3.36
C ALA A 18 19.78 5.85 2.07
N GLN A 19 20.64 6.86 1.95
CA GLN A 19 20.74 7.66 0.74
C GLN A 19 21.77 7.07 -0.22
N ARG A 20 21.37 6.85 -1.47
CA ARG A 20 22.24 6.31 -2.52
C ARG A 20 23.44 7.24 -2.76
N PRO A 21 24.67 6.73 -2.63
CA PRO A 21 25.86 7.56 -2.73
C PRO A 21 26.10 8.07 -4.15
N PRO A 22 26.90 9.15 -4.31
CA PRO A 22 27.31 9.65 -5.62
C PRO A 22 27.94 8.56 -6.50
N GLY A 23 27.63 8.58 -7.81
CA GLY A 23 28.15 7.62 -8.78
C GLY A 23 27.36 6.32 -8.93
N LYS A 24 26.45 5.97 -8.00
CA LYS A 24 25.49 4.88 -8.17
C LYS A 24 24.26 5.35 -8.97
N HIS A 25 23.57 4.42 -9.62
CA HIS A 25 22.28 4.71 -10.30
C HIS A 25 21.27 5.28 -9.31
N LEU A 26 20.55 6.35 -9.68
CA LEU A 26 19.63 7.09 -8.81
C LEU A 26 20.31 7.74 -7.58
N ALA A 27 21.56 8.20 -7.73
CA ALA A 27 22.30 8.88 -6.66
C ALA A 27 21.47 10.03 -6.05
N GLY A 28 21.54 10.16 -4.71
CA GLY A 28 20.81 11.17 -3.94
C GLY A 28 19.38 10.79 -3.55
N LEU A 29 18.76 9.77 -4.18
CA LEU A 29 17.48 9.23 -3.71
C LEU A 29 17.69 8.32 -2.50
N TRP A 30 16.63 8.19 -1.71
CA TRP A 30 16.60 7.32 -0.53
C TRP A 30 16.03 5.94 -0.87
N GLU A 31 16.48 4.93 -0.18
CA GLU A 31 16.07 3.52 -0.33
C GLU A 31 16.05 2.82 1.03
N PHE A 32 15.40 1.66 1.10
CA PHE A 32 15.53 0.77 2.24
C PHE A 32 16.90 0.07 2.17
N PRO A 33 17.66 -0.02 3.29
CA PRO A 33 18.98 -0.65 3.29
C PRO A 33 18.91 -2.13 2.90
N GLY A 34 19.91 -2.61 2.19
CA GLY A 34 19.98 -3.98 1.70
C GLY A 34 20.68 -4.07 0.33
N GLY A 35 20.71 -5.26 -0.24
CA GLY A 35 21.46 -5.47 -1.46
C GLY A 35 21.12 -6.75 -2.20
N LYS A 36 22.02 -7.21 -3.05
CA LYS A 36 21.77 -8.34 -3.95
C LYS A 36 21.83 -9.67 -3.21
N LEU A 37 20.85 -10.52 -3.48
CA LEU A 37 20.89 -11.91 -3.05
C LEU A 37 21.97 -12.67 -3.83
N GLU A 38 22.84 -13.36 -3.13
CA GLU A 38 23.87 -14.20 -3.74
C GLU A 38 23.34 -15.59 -4.12
N ALA A 39 24.07 -16.28 -5.00
CA ALA A 39 23.66 -17.60 -5.44
C ALA A 39 23.70 -18.61 -4.27
N GLY A 40 22.57 -19.28 -4.04
CA GLY A 40 22.44 -20.29 -2.98
C GLY A 40 22.03 -19.73 -1.61
N GLU A 41 21.93 -18.40 -1.46
CA GLU A 41 21.42 -17.79 -0.23
C GLU A 41 19.90 -17.89 -0.13
N SER A 42 19.39 -18.06 1.08
CA SER A 42 17.99 -17.79 1.37
C SER A 42 17.75 -16.26 1.45
N PRO A 43 16.56 -15.77 1.12
CA PRO A 43 16.25 -14.33 1.23
C PRO A 43 16.54 -13.74 2.61
N GLY A 44 16.27 -14.50 3.68
CA GLY A 44 16.55 -14.06 5.04
C GLY A 44 18.05 -13.94 5.34
N SER A 45 18.85 -14.95 4.95
CA SER A 45 20.32 -14.92 5.17
C SER A 45 21.02 -13.86 4.33
N GLY A 46 20.60 -13.66 3.08
CA GLY A 46 21.14 -12.60 2.23
C GLY A 46 20.88 -11.22 2.83
N LEU A 47 19.66 -10.95 3.32
CA LEU A 47 19.37 -9.68 3.98
C LEU A 47 20.20 -9.48 5.26
N VAL A 48 20.38 -10.51 6.09
CA VAL A 48 21.23 -10.42 7.29
C VAL A 48 22.68 -10.07 6.92
N ARG A 49 23.23 -10.71 5.87
CA ARG A 49 24.59 -10.40 5.38
C ARG A 49 24.69 -8.94 4.92
N GLU A 50 23.78 -8.49 4.07
CA GLU A 50 23.77 -7.11 3.55
C GLU A 50 23.68 -6.07 4.67
N LEU A 51 22.76 -6.25 5.63
CA LEU A 51 22.64 -5.33 6.76
C LEU A 51 23.88 -5.31 7.67
N ARG A 52 24.59 -6.44 7.78
CA ARG A 52 25.87 -6.47 8.48
C ARG A 52 26.94 -5.71 7.71
N GLU A 53 27.03 -5.89 6.39
CA GLU A 53 28.03 -5.26 5.53
C GLU A 53 27.80 -3.74 5.43
N GLU A 54 26.56 -3.29 5.23
CA GLU A 54 26.23 -1.88 5.04
C GLU A 54 26.11 -1.08 6.34
N LEU A 55 25.59 -1.71 7.42
CA LEU A 55 25.18 -1.03 8.65
C LEU A 55 25.89 -1.54 9.91
N GLY A 56 26.64 -2.67 9.85
CA GLY A 56 27.31 -3.24 10.99
C GLY A 56 26.36 -3.86 12.04
N VAL A 57 25.15 -4.24 11.67
CA VAL A 57 24.15 -4.79 12.60
C VAL A 57 23.92 -6.28 12.39
N GLU A 58 23.65 -6.99 13.49
CA GLU A 58 23.17 -8.38 13.45
C GLU A 58 21.65 -8.41 13.50
N ALA A 59 21.03 -8.48 12.33
CA ALA A 59 19.58 -8.38 12.18
C ALA A 59 18.86 -9.72 12.38
N ALA A 60 17.72 -9.72 13.06
CA ALA A 60 16.75 -10.81 13.07
C ALA A 60 15.64 -10.50 12.05
N VAL A 61 15.74 -11.08 10.87
CA VAL A 61 14.74 -10.90 9.80
C VAL A 61 13.48 -11.68 10.15
N SER A 62 12.34 -11.00 10.06
CA SER A 62 11.04 -11.59 10.36
C SER A 62 10.23 -11.92 9.09
N GLU A 63 8.98 -11.44 9.04
CA GLU A 63 8.06 -11.74 7.94
C GLU A 63 8.38 -10.95 6.66
N PRO A 64 8.04 -11.49 5.48
CA PRO A 64 8.01 -10.71 4.25
C PRO A 64 6.95 -9.60 4.36
N LEU A 65 7.25 -8.42 3.80
CA LEU A 65 6.31 -7.30 3.71
C LEU A 65 5.67 -7.25 2.32
N ILE A 66 6.49 -7.13 1.27
CA ILE A 66 6.05 -7.08 -0.12
C ILE A 66 7.20 -7.50 -1.04
N ARG A 67 6.86 -8.14 -2.17
CA ARG A 67 7.77 -8.33 -3.29
C ARG A 67 7.38 -7.38 -4.42
N VAL A 68 8.35 -6.65 -4.94
CA VAL A 68 8.14 -5.63 -5.97
C VAL A 68 8.93 -6.03 -7.21
N PRO A 69 8.32 -6.68 -8.22
CA PRO A 69 8.93 -6.80 -9.53
C PRO A 69 9.03 -5.42 -10.16
N TRP A 70 10.25 -5.00 -10.55
CA TRP A 70 10.49 -3.67 -11.08
C TRP A 70 11.39 -3.68 -12.30
N ARG A 71 11.27 -2.66 -13.13
CA ARG A 71 12.07 -2.51 -14.33
C ARG A 71 12.64 -1.11 -14.48
N TYR A 72 13.97 -1.03 -14.59
CA TYR A 72 14.69 0.18 -14.96
C TYR A 72 15.27 0.02 -16.38
N GLY A 73 14.58 0.55 -17.39
CA GLY A 73 14.93 0.32 -18.79
C GLY A 73 14.91 -1.17 -19.12
N GLU A 74 16.05 -1.74 -19.52
CA GLU A 74 16.19 -3.17 -19.81
C GLU A 74 16.49 -4.05 -18.59
N ARG A 75 16.79 -3.44 -17.45
CA ARG A 75 17.15 -4.18 -16.23
C ARG A 75 15.90 -4.52 -15.43
N SER A 76 15.61 -5.81 -15.31
CA SER A 76 14.55 -6.32 -14.42
C SER A 76 15.14 -6.72 -13.07
N LEU A 77 14.46 -6.35 -12.00
CA LEU A 77 14.79 -6.75 -10.63
C LEU A 77 13.52 -7.20 -9.89
N LEU A 78 13.69 -8.03 -8.90
CA LEU A 78 12.71 -8.34 -7.87
C LEU A 78 13.25 -7.75 -6.56
N LEU A 79 12.56 -6.77 -5.98
CA LEU A 79 12.88 -6.21 -4.69
C LEU A 79 12.03 -6.93 -3.63
N ASP A 80 12.68 -7.75 -2.78
CA ASP A 80 12.03 -8.54 -1.71
C ASP A 80 12.21 -7.80 -0.39
N ALA A 81 11.18 -7.08 0.04
CA ALA A 81 11.18 -6.30 1.27
C ALA A 81 10.72 -7.13 2.46
N ARG A 82 11.51 -7.11 3.53
CA ARG A 82 11.25 -7.85 4.76
C ARG A 82 11.34 -6.99 5.99
N MET A 83 10.47 -7.27 6.95
CA MET A 83 10.45 -6.58 8.23
C MET A 83 11.66 -6.96 9.07
N VAL A 84 12.29 -5.97 9.71
CA VAL A 84 13.38 -6.14 10.67
C VAL A 84 13.04 -5.33 11.91
N ARG A 85 12.53 -6.02 12.94
CA ARG A 85 12.07 -5.39 14.20
C ARG A 85 13.05 -5.57 15.35
N ARG A 86 14.09 -6.39 15.17
CA ARG A 86 15.10 -6.67 16.19
C ARG A 86 16.45 -6.81 15.51
N TRP A 87 17.45 -6.18 16.10
CA TRP A 87 18.87 -6.30 15.70
C TRP A 87 19.75 -6.02 16.90
N GLN A 88 21.03 -6.38 16.80
CA GLN A 88 22.09 -6.03 17.75
C GLN A 88 23.05 -5.06 17.08
N GLY A 89 23.61 -4.14 17.85
CA GLY A 89 24.49 -3.06 17.35
C GLY A 89 23.70 -1.78 17.04
N GLU A 90 24.43 -0.72 16.77
CA GLU A 90 23.90 0.57 16.31
C GLU A 90 24.10 0.64 14.78
N PRO A 91 23.07 0.96 13.99
CA PRO A 91 23.25 1.13 12.55
C PRO A 91 24.21 2.27 12.22
N LEU A 92 25.30 1.96 11.57
CA LEU A 92 26.33 2.87 11.14
C LEU A 92 26.50 2.86 9.63
N SER A 93 26.84 4.00 9.04
CA SER A 93 27.15 4.10 7.61
C SER A 93 28.55 3.51 7.33
N LEU A 94 28.62 2.24 6.93
CA LEU A 94 29.90 1.60 6.62
C LEU A 94 30.34 1.81 5.16
N GLU A 95 29.41 2.17 4.27
CA GLU A 95 29.70 2.49 2.86
C GLU A 95 29.70 4.01 2.55
N GLY A 96 29.60 4.87 3.57
CA GLY A 96 29.58 6.32 3.41
C GLY A 96 28.25 6.92 2.96
N GLN A 97 27.16 6.11 2.96
CA GLN A 97 25.80 6.55 2.68
C GLN A 97 25.23 7.34 3.87
N ALA A 98 24.42 8.38 3.62
CA ALA A 98 23.67 9.02 4.70
C ALA A 98 22.57 8.09 5.20
N LEU A 99 22.35 8.06 6.51
CA LEU A 99 21.29 7.29 7.17
C LEU A 99 20.32 8.22 7.87
N GLN A 100 19.01 7.92 7.82
CA GLN A 100 17.99 8.72 8.47
C GLN A 100 16.87 7.84 9.01
N TRP A 101 16.50 8.05 10.29
CA TRP A 101 15.30 7.49 10.88
C TRP A 101 14.12 8.42 10.60
N CYS A 102 13.07 7.90 9.97
CA CYS A 102 11.91 8.68 9.55
C CYS A 102 10.61 8.05 10.07
N GLU A 103 9.66 8.87 10.46
CA GLU A 103 8.25 8.48 10.60
C GLU A 103 7.73 8.04 9.23
N PRO A 104 7.21 6.81 9.04
CA PRO A 104 6.73 6.35 7.73
C PRO A 104 5.69 7.28 7.10
N SER A 105 4.77 7.85 7.90
CA SER A 105 3.72 8.77 7.43
C SER A 105 4.25 10.11 6.93
N SER A 106 5.46 10.52 7.36
CA SER A 106 6.08 11.81 7.01
C SER A 106 7.02 11.73 5.81
N VAL A 107 7.35 10.52 5.32
CA VAL A 107 8.27 10.36 4.19
C VAL A 107 7.60 10.78 2.88
N ASP A 108 8.18 11.77 2.20
CA ASP A 108 7.76 12.13 0.84
C ASP A 108 8.21 11.04 -0.14
N LEU A 109 7.26 10.45 -0.86
CA LEU A 109 7.53 9.45 -1.89
C LEU A 109 8.47 9.96 -3.00
N SER A 110 8.55 11.26 -3.22
CA SER A 110 9.40 11.85 -4.28
C SER A 110 10.89 11.67 -4.01
N ILE A 111 11.30 11.59 -2.73
CA ILE A 111 12.70 11.37 -2.37
C ILE A 111 13.14 9.92 -2.49
N LEU A 112 12.19 8.96 -2.55
CA LEU A 112 12.50 7.53 -2.64
C LEU A 112 12.82 7.10 -4.07
N ALA A 113 13.74 6.15 -4.20
CA ALA A 113 13.93 5.41 -5.43
C ALA A 113 12.58 4.79 -5.86
N PRO A 114 12.21 4.83 -7.17
CA PRO A 114 10.87 4.44 -7.61
C PRO A 114 10.43 3.02 -7.17
N ALA A 115 11.34 2.05 -7.12
CA ALA A 115 11.04 0.69 -6.69
C ALA A 115 10.77 0.56 -5.17
N ASP A 116 11.21 1.53 -4.37
CA ASP A 116 11.04 1.56 -2.91
C ASP A 116 9.70 2.17 -2.48
N ARG A 117 9.05 2.93 -3.35
CA ARG A 117 7.74 3.56 -3.06
C ARG A 117 6.65 2.55 -2.70
N PRO A 118 6.49 1.42 -3.42
CA PRO A 118 5.55 0.38 -3.02
C PRO A 118 5.86 -0.23 -1.64
N ILE A 119 7.13 -0.31 -1.24
CA ILE A 119 7.52 -0.80 0.09
C ILE A 119 7.01 0.17 1.17
N LEU A 120 7.27 1.47 1.01
CA LEU A 120 6.75 2.47 1.94
C LEU A 120 5.22 2.45 1.98
N ARG A 121 4.55 2.32 0.83
CA ARG A 121 3.08 2.19 0.79
C ARG A 121 2.59 0.95 1.52
N ALA A 122 3.23 -0.20 1.34
CA ALA A 122 2.88 -1.42 2.08
C ALA A 122 3.04 -1.26 3.60
N LEU A 123 4.02 -0.46 4.04
CA LEU A 123 4.24 -0.13 5.45
C LEU A 123 3.17 0.83 6.00
N GLN A 124 2.75 1.83 5.21
CA GLN A 124 1.74 2.84 5.58
C GLN A 124 0.30 2.30 5.57
N LEU A 125 0.01 1.36 4.68
CA LEU A 125 -1.35 0.85 4.48
C LEU A 125 -1.77 -0.13 5.58
N PRO A 126 -2.98 0.05 6.17
CA PRO A 126 -3.51 -0.86 7.19
C PRO A 126 -3.89 -2.22 6.57
N PRO A 127 -4.06 -3.28 7.40
CA PRO A 127 -4.50 -4.59 6.90
C PRO A 127 -5.98 -4.64 6.52
N LEU A 128 -6.78 -3.66 6.93
CA LEU A 128 -8.22 -3.59 6.68
C LEU A 128 -8.58 -2.35 5.87
N TYR A 129 -9.35 -2.55 4.81
CA TYR A 129 -9.87 -1.49 3.94
C TYR A 129 -11.39 -1.56 3.83
N PRO A 130 -12.15 -0.97 4.79
CA PRO A 130 -13.60 -0.91 4.74
C PRO A 130 -14.10 -0.05 3.58
N ILE A 131 -15.15 -0.55 2.95
CA ILE A 131 -15.89 0.09 1.87
C ILE A 131 -17.30 0.37 2.38
N THR A 132 -17.81 1.59 2.24
CA THR A 132 -19.18 1.91 2.65
C THR A 132 -20.22 1.09 1.86
N PRO A 133 -21.35 0.67 2.47
CA PRO A 133 -22.40 -0.07 1.79
C PRO A 133 -23.01 0.69 0.62
N ALA A 134 -23.49 -0.06 -0.37
CA ALA A 134 -24.04 0.53 -1.59
C ALA A 134 -25.51 0.96 -1.47
N ASP A 135 -26.23 0.44 -0.49
CA ASP A 135 -27.67 0.61 -0.27
C ASP A 135 -28.02 1.72 0.74
N VAL A 136 -27.06 2.58 1.07
CA VAL A 136 -27.25 3.69 2.00
C VAL A 136 -28.02 4.83 1.32
N PRO A 137 -29.23 5.18 1.81
CA PRO A 137 -30.00 6.26 1.21
C PRO A 137 -29.43 7.64 1.57
N PRO A 138 -29.67 8.69 0.76
CA PRO A 138 -29.11 10.03 0.98
C PRO A 138 -29.51 10.68 2.32
N GLU A 139 -30.67 10.31 2.86
CA GLU A 139 -31.20 10.80 4.14
C GLU A 139 -30.35 10.36 5.33
N ALA A 140 -29.57 9.28 5.17
CA ALA A 140 -28.68 8.74 6.20
C ALA A 140 -27.36 9.53 6.35
N PHE A 141 -27.20 10.69 5.72
CA PHE A 141 -25.97 11.49 5.70
C PHE A 141 -25.39 11.71 7.11
N VAL A 142 -26.17 12.28 8.02
CA VAL A 142 -25.72 12.61 9.38
C VAL A 142 -25.32 11.34 10.14
N ALA A 143 -26.10 10.27 10.03
CA ALA A 143 -25.79 9.00 10.67
C ALA A 143 -24.49 8.38 10.15
N TRP A 144 -24.22 8.48 8.85
CA TRP A 144 -22.98 7.99 8.26
C TRP A 144 -21.78 8.88 8.57
N GLN A 145 -21.97 10.19 8.64
CA GLN A 145 -20.92 11.10 9.10
C GLN A 145 -20.47 10.74 10.53
N GLN A 146 -21.42 10.51 11.44
CA GLN A 146 -21.11 10.08 12.81
C GLN A 146 -20.43 8.70 12.84
N ARG A 147 -20.96 7.73 12.09
CA ARG A 147 -20.41 6.37 12.03
C ARG A 147 -18.97 6.34 11.50
N LEU A 148 -18.69 7.09 10.43
CA LEU A 148 -17.35 7.23 9.88
C LEU A 148 -16.42 7.95 10.84
N GLY A 149 -16.89 8.99 11.52
CA GLY A 149 -16.13 9.66 12.58
C GLY A 149 -15.71 8.70 13.69
N THR A 150 -16.68 7.95 14.24
CA THR A 150 -16.38 6.91 15.26
C THR A 150 -15.40 5.85 14.75
N ALA A 151 -15.52 5.41 13.48
CA ALA A 151 -14.59 4.47 12.89
C ALA A 151 -13.15 5.02 12.82
N ILE A 152 -12.99 6.28 12.43
CA ILE A 152 -11.69 6.97 12.39
C ILE A 152 -11.09 7.08 13.81
N GLU A 153 -11.87 7.53 14.78
CA GLU A 153 -11.48 7.63 16.19
C GLU A 153 -11.09 6.27 16.77
N SER A 154 -11.78 5.20 16.35
CA SER A 154 -11.49 3.81 16.76
C SER A 154 -10.30 3.17 16.05
N GLY A 155 -9.57 3.93 15.19
CA GLY A 155 -8.34 3.46 14.56
C GLY A 155 -8.45 3.03 13.10
N GLN A 156 -9.59 3.26 12.43
CA GLN A 156 -9.67 3.04 10.98
C GLN A 156 -8.81 4.09 10.26
N ARG A 157 -7.83 3.63 9.46
CA ARG A 157 -6.83 4.50 8.80
C ARG A 157 -7.00 4.62 7.29
N LEU A 158 -7.85 3.78 6.68
CA LEU A 158 -8.14 3.83 5.24
C LEU A 158 -9.60 3.45 5.02
N ILE A 159 -10.38 4.29 4.33
CA ILE A 159 -11.81 4.08 4.10
C ILE A 159 -12.18 4.45 2.67
N LEU A 160 -12.94 3.59 1.96
CA LEU A 160 -13.54 3.94 0.67
C LEU A 160 -14.96 4.48 0.88
N LEU A 161 -15.17 5.73 0.50
CA LEU A 161 -16.49 6.38 0.44
C LEU A 161 -17.15 6.04 -0.91
N ARG A 162 -17.97 4.98 -0.91
CA ARG A 162 -18.71 4.50 -2.07
C ARG A 162 -20.21 4.54 -1.76
N PHE A 163 -20.88 5.61 -2.16
CA PHE A 163 -22.32 5.82 -1.98
C PHE A 163 -23.02 5.98 -3.34
N PRO A 164 -23.35 4.87 -4.03
CA PRO A 164 -23.91 4.94 -5.39
C PRO A 164 -25.26 5.66 -5.49
N LEU A 165 -26.01 5.75 -4.40
CA LEU A 165 -27.30 6.44 -4.32
C LEU A 165 -27.16 7.95 -4.03
N TRP A 166 -25.95 8.44 -3.76
CA TRP A 166 -25.70 9.84 -3.44
C TRP A 166 -25.11 10.58 -4.65
N SER A 167 -25.35 11.91 -4.72
CA SER A 167 -24.65 12.75 -5.69
C SER A 167 -23.16 12.88 -5.30
N LEU A 168 -22.30 13.16 -6.30
CA LEU A 168 -20.88 13.39 -6.04
C LEU A 168 -20.65 14.55 -5.05
N GLU A 169 -21.42 15.64 -5.18
CA GLU A 169 -21.34 16.79 -4.29
C GLU A 169 -21.60 16.39 -2.84
N ARG A 170 -22.59 15.52 -2.60
CA ARG A 170 -22.92 15.06 -1.24
C ARG A 170 -21.84 14.15 -0.66
N VAL A 171 -21.18 13.33 -1.46
CA VAL A 171 -20.03 12.53 -1.02
C VAL A 171 -18.82 13.43 -0.74
N ARG A 172 -18.58 14.45 -1.57
CA ARG A 172 -17.53 15.46 -1.35
C ARG A 172 -17.78 16.27 -0.07
N GLU A 173 -19.04 16.67 0.20
CA GLU A 173 -19.44 17.34 1.43
C GLU A 173 -19.12 16.47 2.67
N LEU A 174 -19.49 15.19 2.63
CA LEU A 174 -19.19 14.23 3.69
C LEU A 174 -17.68 14.13 3.93
N ALA A 175 -16.90 13.95 2.87
CA ALA A 175 -15.45 13.86 2.95
C ALA A 175 -14.82 15.14 3.51
N ALA A 176 -15.29 16.32 3.06
CA ALA A 176 -14.83 17.62 3.55
C ALA A 176 -15.10 17.79 5.06
N GLY A 177 -16.30 17.40 5.51
CA GLY A 177 -16.70 17.49 6.93
C GLY A 177 -15.88 16.56 7.84
N LEU A 178 -15.41 15.41 7.31
CA LEU A 178 -14.59 14.45 8.05
C LEU A 178 -13.08 14.72 7.94
N LEU A 179 -12.64 15.55 6.99
CA LEU A 179 -11.21 15.75 6.70
C LEU A 179 -10.37 16.25 7.90
N PRO A 180 -10.86 17.21 8.74
CA PRO A 180 -10.12 17.61 9.93
C PRO A 180 -9.86 16.45 10.90
N LEU A 181 -10.89 15.62 11.13
CA LEU A 181 -10.80 14.44 11.98
C LEU A 181 -9.86 13.38 11.37
N ALA A 182 -9.99 13.12 10.08
CA ALA A 182 -9.14 12.18 9.37
C ALA A 182 -7.66 12.57 9.47
N ARG A 183 -7.33 13.85 9.30
CA ARG A 183 -5.96 14.38 9.46
C ARG A 183 -5.43 14.23 10.89
N ALA A 184 -6.25 14.50 11.90
CA ALA A 184 -5.87 14.36 13.30
C ALA A 184 -5.56 12.91 13.72
N HIS A 185 -6.07 11.93 12.95
CA HIS A 185 -5.89 10.51 13.19
C HIS A 185 -5.09 9.78 12.09
N ASP A 186 -4.37 10.47 11.21
CA ASP A 186 -3.63 9.90 10.08
C ASP A 186 -4.47 8.95 9.22
N ALA A 187 -5.77 9.23 9.11
CA ALA A 187 -6.69 8.46 8.30
C ALA A 187 -6.83 9.05 6.89
N GLN A 188 -6.96 8.19 5.91
CA GLN A 188 -7.20 8.56 4.51
C GLN A 188 -8.57 8.08 4.05
N MET A 189 -9.27 8.94 3.36
CA MET A 189 -10.55 8.64 2.71
C MET A 189 -10.34 8.63 1.20
N LEU A 190 -10.86 7.61 0.52
CA LEU A 190 -10.86 7.56 -0.94
C LEU A 190 -12.27 7.77 -1.49
N LEU A 191 -12.39 8.59 -2.53
CA LEU A 191 -13.64 8.76 -3.28
C LEU A 191 -13.72 7.72 -4.40
N SER A 192 -14.88 7.08 -4.58
CA SER A 192 -15.08 6.05 -5.60
C SER A 192 -15.19 6.67 -7.01
N GLY A 193 -14.07 6.68 -7.75
CA GLY A 193 -14.01 7.15 -9.14
C GLY A 193 -14.04 8.66 -9.32
N ASP A 194 -14.09 9.45 -8.26
CA ASP A 194 -14.19 10.92 -8.32
C ASP A 194 -12.81 11.58 -8.21
N ILE A 195 -12.09 11.62 -9.33
CA ILE A 195 -10.75 12.23 -9.43
C ILE A 195 -10.80 13.73 -9.14
N GLU A 196 -11.79 14.44 -9.70
CA GLU A 196 -11.94 15.89 -9.53
C GLU A 196 -12.22 16.28 -8.08
N GLY A 197 -13.09 15.51 -7.41
CA GLY A 197 -13.39 15.71 -5.99
C GLY A 197 -12.16 15.47 -5.11
N ALA A 198 -11.38 14.43 -5.41
CA ALA A 198 -10.13 14.16 -4.69
C ALA A 198 -9.11 15.28 -4.88
N LEU A 199 -8.92 15.79 -6.12
CA LEU A 199 -8.06 16.94 -6.40
C LEU A 199 -8.50 18.19 -5.63
N ALA A 200 -9.79 18.50 -5.62
CA ALA A 200 -10.35 19.68 -4.97
C ALA A 200 -10.20 19.64 -3.43
N LEU A 201 -10.33 18.46 -2.82
CA LEU A 201 -10.22 18.28 -1.37
C LEU A 201 -8.76 18.21 -0.88
N GLY A 202 -7.82 17.86 -1.76
CA GLY A 202 -6.40 17.85 -1.46
C GLY A 202 -5.94 16.69 -0.58
N THR A 203 -4.82 16.88 0.13
CA THR A 203 -4.21 15.83 0.96
C THR A 203 -5.14 15.34 2.08
N GLY A 204 -5.16 14.02 2.29
CA GLY A 204 -6.09 13.32 3.20
C GLY A 204 -7.29 12.71 2.48
N VAL A 205 -7.54 13.14 1.22
CA VAL A 205 -8.55 12.53 0.36
C VAL A 205 -7.88 12.04 -0.93
N GLY A 206 -8.10 10.77 -1.26
CA GLY A 206 -7.62 10.12 -2.46
C GLY A 206 -8.75 9.63 -3.35
N VAL A 207 -8.42 8.79 -4.32
CA VAL A 207 -9.39 8.19 -5.24
C VAL A 207 -9.20 6.68 -5.35
N GLN A 208 -10.30 5.93 -5.37
CA GLN A 208 -10.32 4.54 -5.83
C GLN A 208 -10.73 4.54 -7.31
N LEU A 209 -9.80 4.30 -8.20
CA LEU A 209 -10.04 4.20 -9.63
C LEU A 209 -10.87 2.95 -9.94
N LYS A 210 -11.87 3.10 -10.80
CA LYS A 210 -12.63 1.99 -11.36
C LYS A 210 -11.85 1.36 -12.51
N ALA A 211 -12.09 0.10 -12.84
CA ALA A 211 -11.37 -0.62 -13.89
C ALA A 211 -11.38 0.12 -15.25
N HIS A 212 -12.53 0.68 -15.67
CA HIS A 212 -12.61 1.45 -16.92
C HIS A 212 -11.78 2.75 -16.89
N GLN A 213 -11.67 3.43 -15.73
CA GLN A 213 -10.81 4.60 -15.57
C GLN A 213 -9.34 4.20 -15.63
N LEU A 214 -8.99 3.08 -14.96
CA LEU A 214 -7.63 2.53 -15.01
C LEU A 214 -7.20 2.25 -16.46
N ALA A 215 -8.09 1.73 -17.30
CA ALA A 215 -7.82 1.46 -18.71
C ALA A 215 -7.61 2.73 -19.55
N SER A 216 -8.31 3.84 -19.23
CA SER A 216 -8.34 5.07 -20.03
C SER A 216 -7.26 6.10 -19.69
N LEU A 217 -6.72 6.09 -18.46
CA LEU A 217 -5.76 7.10 -18.00
C LEU A 217 -4.37 6.89 -18.63
N ALA A 218 -3.78 7.94 -19.15
CA ALA A 218 -2.42 7.93 -19.71
C ALA A 218 -1.32 7.98 -18.63
N GLY A 219 -1.63 8.49 -17.44
CA GLY A 219 -0.71 8.64 -16.32
C GLY A 219 -1.44 8.85 -14.99
N ARG A 220 -0.69 8.91 -13.90
CA ARG A 220 -1.23 9.11 -12.55
C ARG A 220 -2.06 10.40 -12.48
N PRO A 221 -3.35 10.36 -12.07
CA PRO A 221 -4.23 11.52 -12.10
C PRO A 221 -4.11 12.45 -10.88
N LEU A 222 -3.49 12.02 -9.79
CA LEU A 222 -3.31 12.82 -8.57
C LEU A 222 -1.82 13.00 -8.23
N PRO A 223 -1.44 14.06 -7.49
CA PRO A 223 -0.12 14.22 -6.91
C PRO A 223 0.32 13.01 -6.06
N LEU A 224 1.62 12.81 -5.87
CA LEU A 224 2.16 11.68 -5.09
C LEU A 224 1.71 11.69 -3.62
N GLN A 225 1.38 12.85 -3.08
CA GLN A 225 0.89 13.03 -1.72
C GLN A 225 -0.57 12.61 -1.51
N GLN A 226 -1.32 12.40 -2.60
CA GLN A 226 -2.69 11.89 -2.55
C GLN A 226 -2.73 10.41 -2.94
N CYS A 227 -3.38 9.60 -2.13
CA CYS A 227 -3.45 8.15 -2.30
C CYS A 227 -4.37 7.75 -3.46
N ILE A 228 -3.93 6.83 -4.30
CA ILE A 228 -4.73 6.24 -5.37
C ILE A 228 -4.83 4.73 -5.14
N GLY A 229 -6.04 4.24 -4.93
CA GLY A 229 -6.37 2.81 -5.07
C GLY A 229 -6.85 2.50 -6.48
N ALA A 230 -6.70 1.25 -6.93
CA ALA A 230 -7.23 0.76 -8.20
C ALA A 230 -8.07 -0.50 -8.00
N SER A 231 -9.24 -0.57 -8.64
CA SER A 231 -10.07 -1.77 -8.65
C SER A 231 -9.66 -2.66 -9.81
N CYS A 232 -9.20 -3.89 -9.51
CA CYS A 232 -8.66 -4.85 -10.45
C CYS A 232 -9.38 -6.20 -10.35
N HIS A 233 -9.48 -6.90 -11.49
CA HIS A 233 -10.15 -8.20 -11.60
C HIS A 233 -9.24 -9.28 -12.20
N ASP A 234 -8.10 -8.88 -12.77
CA ASP A 234 -7.11 -9.76 -13.38
C ASP A 234 -5.68 -9.19 -13.29
N GLY A 235 -4.72 -9.99 -13.78
CA GLY A 235 -3.30 -9.62 -13.77
C GLY A 235 -2.94 -8.46 -14.70
N GLN A 236 -3.69 -8.25 -15.80
CA GLN A 236 -3.43 -7.13 -16.72
C GLN A 236 -3.81 -5.80 -16.07
N GLU A 237 -4.94 -5.76 -15.38
CA GLU A 237 -5.37 -4.61 -14.60
C GLU A 237 -4.40 -4.31 -13.44
N LEU A 238 -3.84 -5.35 -12.78
CA LEU A 238 -2.80 -5.16 -11.75
C LEU A 238 -1.50 -4.59 -12.32
N VAL A 239 -1.05 -5.05 -13.48
CA VAL A 239 0.12 -4.46 -14.16
C VAL A 239 -0.16 -3.00 -14.50
N ARG A 240 -1.36 -2.68 -14.96
CA ARG A 240 -1.76 -1.30 -15.25
C ARG A 240 -1.82 -0.45 -13.98
N ALA A 241 -2.38 -0.97 -12.89
CA ALA A 241 -2.43 -0.31 -11.58
C ALA A 241 -1.03 0.05 -11.07
N SER A 242 -0.03 -0.80 -11.30
CA SER A 242 1.35 -0.58 -10.87
C SER A 242 1.98 0.72 -11.40
N SER A 243 1.48 1.28 -12.50
CA SER A 243 1.95 2.55 -13.08
C SER A 243 1.15 3.78 -12.65
N LEU A 244 -0.04 3.60 -12.07
CA LEU A 244 -1.01 4.67 -11.82
C LEU A 244 -1.40 4.82 -10.35
N ALA A 245 -1.38 3.71 -9.60
CA ALA A 245 -1.92 3.64 -8.25
C ALA A 245 -0.86 3.33 -7.18
N ASP A 246 -1.21 3.58 -5.93
CA ASP A 246 -0.38 3.26 -4.76
C ASP A 246 -0.69 1.86 -4.22
N PHE A 247 -1.89 1.35 -4.49
CA PHE A 247 -2.32 -0.01 -4.15
C PHE A 247 -3.48 -0.44 -5.06
N ALA A 248 -3.79 -1.73 -5.03
CA ALA A 248 -4.95 -2.28 -5.76
C ALA A 248 -5.87 -3.09 -4.83
N THR A 249 -7.13 -3.24 -5.25
CA THR A 249 -8.02 -4.30 -4.76
C THR A 249 -8.20 -5.32 -5.88
N LEU A 250 -8.05 -6.60 -5.58
CA LEU A 250 -8.27 -7.69 -6.54
C LEU A 250 -9.53 -8.48 -6.15
N SER A 251 -10.47 -8.59 -7.07
CA SER A 251 -11.80 -9.20 -6.81
C SER A 251 -12.39 -9.93 -8.01
N PRO A 252 -13.30 -10.93 -7.74
CA PRO A 252 -13.64 -11.46 -6.43
C PRO A 252 -12.72 -12.63 -6.02
N VAL A 253 -12.15 -12.60 -4.82
CA VAL A 253 -11.32 -13.72 -4.32
C VAL A 253 -12.19 -14.88 -3.84
N SER A 254 -13.29 -14.60 -3.13
CA SER A 254 -14.30 -15.59 -2.75
C SER A 254 -15.67 -15.21 -3.31
N ALA A 255 -16.60 -16.17 -3.32
CA ALA A 255 -17.96 -15.93 -3.77
C ALA A 255 -18.59 -14.75 -3.02
N THR A 256 -19.26 -13.86 -3.75
CA THR A 256 -19.82 -12.63 -3.18
C THR A 256 -21.25 -12.41 -3.69
N ALA A 257 -22.14 -11.97 -2.81
CA ALA A 257 -23.51 -11.64 -3.18
C ALA A 257 -23.61 -10.37 -4.07
N SER A 258 -22.55 -9.57 -4.17
CA SER A 258 -22.54 -8.38 -5.03
C SER A 258 -22.36 -8.73 -6.51
N HIS A 259 -21.76 -9.86 -6.81
CA HIS A 259 -21.52 -10.37 -8.17
C HIS A 259 -21.63 -11.90 -8.18
N PRO A 260 -22.84 -12.45 -8.00
CA PRO A 260 -23.03 -13.89 -7.84
C PRO A 260 -22.67 -14.72 -9.08
N GLU A 261 -22.71 -14.09 -10.26
CA GLU A 261 -22.39 -14.73 -11.54
C GLU A 261 -20.88 -14.80 -11.84
N THR A 262 -20.04 -14.09 -11.05
CA THR A 262 -18.60 -14.07 -11.30
C THR A 262 -17.92 -15.19 -10.51
N ALA A 263 -17.24 -16.09 -11.22
CA ALA A 263 -16.46 -17.15 -10.58
C ALA A 263 -15.35 -16.53 -9.70
N PRO A 264 -15.20 -16.98 -8.45
CA PRO A 264 -14.15 -16.49 -7.58
C PRO A 264 -12.77 -16.98 -8.03
N LEU A 265 -11.75 -16.13 -7.84
CA LEU A 265 -10.35 -16.45 -8.15
C LEU A 265 -9.79 -17.57 -7.26
N GLY A 266 -10.19 -17.58 -5.98
CA GLY A 266 -9.55 -18.39 -4.95
C GLY A 266 -8.17 -17.86 -4.52
N TRP A 267 -7.67 -18.34 -3.39
CA TRP A 267 -6.41 -17.90 -2.82
C TRP A 267 -5.17 -18.25 -3.67
N PRO A 268 -5.09 -19.42 -4.36
CA PRO A 268 -3.94 -19.72 -5.22
C PRO A 268 -3.79 -18.72 -6.37
N ALA A 269 -4.87 -18.45 -7.13
CA ALA A 269 -4.81 -17.48 -8.22
C ALA A 269 -4.57 -16.03 -7.71
N PHE A 270 -5.13 -15.69 -6.53
CA PHE A 270 -4.82 -14.42 -5.88
C PHE A 270 -3.31 -14.29 -5.61
N GLN A 271 -2.68 -15.30 -5.00
CA GLN A 271 -1.25 -15.32 -4.71
C GLN A 271 -0.40 -15.15 -5.99
N ASP A 272 -0.68 -15.92 -7.04
CA ASP A 272 0.05 -15.85 -8.30
C ASP A 272 -0.01 -14.45 -8.93
N MET A 273 -1.18 -13.80 -8.89
CA MET A 273 -1.36 -12.44 -9.40
C MET A 273 -0.65 -11.39 -8.55
N VAL A 274 -0.70 -11.54 -7.22
CA VAL A 274 -0.03 -10.62 -6.28
C VAL A 274 1.49 -10.69 -6.42
N GLU A 275 2.06 -11.88 -6.63
CA GLU A 275 3.50 -12.05 -6.84
C GLU A 275 4.02 -11.30 -8.09
N ALA A 276 3.15 -11.08 -9.08
CA ALA A 276 3.47 -10.32 -10.29
C ALA A 276 3.18 -8.81 -10.17
N ALA A 277 2.51 -8.37 -9.11
CA ALA A 277 2.14 -6.97 -8.91
C ALA A 277 3.29 -6.16 -8.30
N SER A 278 3.45 -4.90 -8.76
CA SER A 278 4.44 -3.96 -8.21
C SER A 278 3.81 -2.95 -7.24
N VAL A 279 2.63 -3.26 -6.68
CA VAL A 279 1.93 -2.46 -5.68
C VAL A 279 1.28 -3.38 -4.64
N PRO A 280 1.03 -2.90 -3.40
CA PRO A 280 0.25 -3.63 -2.41
C PRO A 280 -1.14 -3.99 -2.92
N VAL A 281 -1.61 -5.23 -2.67
CA VAL A 281 -2.91 -5.71 -3.17
C VAL A 281 -3.79 -6.19 -2.01
N TYR A 282 -4.99 -5.63 -1.90
CA TYR A 282 -6.01 -6.12 -0.99
C TYR A 282 -6.88 -7.18 -1.66
N ALA A 283 -7.16 -8.27 -0.95
CA ALA A 283 -8.17 -9.22 -1.36
C ALA A 283 -9.57 -8.63 -1.13
N LEU A 284 -10.43 -8.69 -2.15
CA LEU A 284 -11.82 -8.20 -2.09
C LEU A 284 -12.77 -9.27 -2.65
N GLY A 285 -14.02 -9.26 -2.21
CA GLY A 285 -15.06 -10.21 -2.59
C GLY A 285 -15.18 -11.38 -1.60
N GLY A 286 -16.29 -11.40 -0.85
CA GLY A 286 -16.56 -12.41 0.17
C GLY A 286 -15.68 -12.34 1.42
N MET A 287 -14.86 -11.31 1.57
CA MET A 287 -13.89 -11.17 2.65
C MET A 287 -14.51 -10.74 3.98
N ARG A 288 -13.93 -11.23 5.08
CA ARG A 288 -14.17 -10.82 6.46
C ARG A 288 -12.88 -10.24 7.05
N THR A 289 -12.96 -9.48 8.11
CA THR A 289 -11.78 -8.94 8.80
C THR A 289 -10.80 -10.02 9.27
N ALA A 290 -11.31 -11.20 9.67
CA ALA A 290 -10.51 -12.35 10.07
C ALA A 290 -9.66 -12.94 8.93
N ASP A 291 -10.01 -12.70 7.66
CA ASP A 291 -9.28 -13.22 6.50
C ASP A 291 -8.00 -12.41 6.21
N ALA A 292 -7.75 -11.31 6.93
CA ALA A 292 -6.58 -10.47 6.72
C ALA A 292 -5.25 -11.24 6.88
N SER A 293 -5.17 -12.18 7.81
CA SER A 293 -3.98 -13.03 7.99
C SER A 293 -3.78 -13.99 6.81
N VAL A 294 -4.86 -14.55 6.26
CA VAL A 294 -4.81 -15.42 5.07
C VAL A 294 -4.36 -14.62 3.85
N ALA A 295 -4.90 -13.41 3.65
CA ALA A 295 -4.47 -12.51 2.58
C ALA A 295 -2.98 -12.17 2.68
N ARG A 296 -2.48 -11.90 3.88
CA ARG A 296 -1.05 -11.66 4.14
C ARG A 296 -0.19 -12.88 3.82
N LEU A 297 -0.59 -14.09 4.21
CA LEU A 297 0.12 -15.33 3.87
C LEU A 297 0.17 -15.57 2.36
N ALA A 298 -0.86 -15.14 1.62
CA ALA A 298 -0.90 -15.16 0.16
C ALA A 298 -0.19 -13.97 -0.50
N GLY A 299 0.64 -13.20 0.25
CA GLY A 299 1.42 -12.08 -0.26
C GLY A 299 0.65 -10.75 -0.40
N GLY A 300 -0.63 -10.73 -0.05
CA GLY A 300 -1.47 -9.52 -0.12
C GLY A 300 -1.23 -8.55 1.03
N GLN A 301 -1.73 -7.32 0.89
CA GLN A 301 -1.70 -6.27 1.91
C GLN A 301 -2.65 -6.56 3.08
N GLY A 302 -3.77 -7.19 2.79
CA GLY A 302 -4.86 -7.46 3.72
C GLY A 302 -6.16 -7.65 2.96
N VAL A 303 -7.27 -7.28 3.59
CA VAL A 303 -8.61 -7.46 3.01
C VAL A 303 -9.38 -6.14 2.90
N ALA A 304 -10.12 -6.00 1.80
CA ALA A 304 -11.12 -4.97 1.61
C ALA A 304 -12.52 -5.59 1.67
N GLY A 305 -13.49 -4.85 2.19
CA GLY A 305 -14.85 -5.38 2.26
C GLY A 305 -15.90 -4.39 2.70
N ILE A 306 -17.16 -4.79 2.50
CA ILE A 306 -18.36 -4.04 2.86
C ILE A 306 -18.99 -4.68 4.10
N ARG A 307 -19.47 -5.91 3.97
CA ARG A 307 -20.15 -6.63 5.04
C ARG A 307 -19.14 -7.12 6.08
N GLY A 308 -19.46 -6.95 7.36
CA GLY A 308 -18.58 -7.34 8.47
C GLY A 308 -17.42 -6.38 8.76
N PHE A 309 -17.42 -5.20 8.10
CA PHE A 309 -16.49 -4.10 8.39
C PHE A 309 -17.20 -2.91 9.10
N TRP A 310 -18.54 -2.91 9.10
CA TRP A 310 -19.40 -1.87 9.69
C TRP A 310 -20.31 -2.40 10.79
#